data_2c43e131bfb13afc8d40bd0aeb558963
#
_entry.id   2c43e131bfb13afc8d40bd0aeb558963
#
_cell.length_a   1.000
_cell.length_b   1.000
_cell.length_c   1.000
_cell.angle_alpha   90.00
_cell.angle_beta   90.00
_cell.angle_gamma   90.00
#
_symmetry.space_group_name_H-M   'P 1'
#
loop_
_entity.id
_entity.type
_entity.pdbx_description
1 polymer ?
#
loop_
_entity_poly.entity_id
_entity_poly.type
_entity_poly.pdbx_seq_one_letter_code
_entity_poly.pdbx_strand_id
1 'polypeptide(L)'
;FVIDQYGDGSDGVTTRFAVVPNDNRLVCQCAACKAKGNTPQSATPAVTALIERLARRFPHQKFFTSAYSTTRTAPTHRLPDNVGVMVSAIDMPMAPEASAAKGHETLEAQVKAWQQCCSRVYVWDYMRNFDDYLTPYPCLHHMQSRLRFYRDLGVKGVFLNGSGYDYAPFDDVQTYVLAQLLINPDIDIEACASRYFASAYPKTGQLLGDYYRKIEQEAQRATLPFYGGIDEALGTWLDARQFGEFFSTMDKASK
;
A
#
# COMPACT_ATOMS: atom_id res chain seq x y z
N PHE A 1 7.78 26.66 -12.96
CA PHE A 1 8.98 25.84 -13.15
C PHE A 1 8.64 24.41 -13.57
N VAL A 2 7.90 23.64 -12.75
CA VAL A 2 7.56 22.23 -13.07
C VAL A 2 6.72 22.12 -14.35
N ILE A 3 5.72 22.99 -14.52
CA ILE A 3 4.90 23.03 -15.74
C ILE A 3 5.73 23.47 -16.96
N ASP A 4 6.70 24.36 -16.79
CA ASP A 4 7.61 24.76 -17.87
C ASP A 4 8.47 23.59 -18.36
N GLN A 5 8.83 22.66 -17.47
CA GLN A 5 9.56 21.43 -17.83
C GLN A 5 8.70 20.35 -18.47
N TYR A 6 7.47 20.16 -17.97
CA TYR A 6 6.60 19.04 -18.36
C TYR A 6 5.43 19.45 -19.25
N GLY A 7 5.37 20.72 -19.63
CA GLY A 7 4.27 21.27 -20.42
C GLY A 7 2.97 21.43 -19.64
N ASP A 8 2.00 22.07 -20.25
CA ASP A 8 0.67 22.27 -19.69
C ASP A 8 -0.34 21.17 -20.09
N GLY A 9 0.10 20.18 -20.89
CA GLY A 9 -0.71 19.07 -21.38
C GLY A 9 -1.61 19.39 -22.56
N SER A 10 -1.51 20.59 -23.14
CA SER A 10 -2.29 20.97 -24.32
C SER A 10 -1.91 20.21 -25.58
N ASP A 11 -0.72 19.62 -25.61
CA ASP A 11 -0.21 18.72 -26.64
C ASP A 11 -0.73 17.26 -26.52
N GLY A 12 -1.60 16.99 -25.54
CA GLY A 12 -2.13 15.66 -25.25
C GLY A 12 -1.27 14.82 -24.28
N VAL A 13 -0.10 15.32 -23.90
CA VAL A 13 0.76 14.65 -22.90
C VAL A 13 0.36 15.06 -21.50
N THR A 14 -0.39 14.20 -20.81
CA THR A 14 -0.83 14.44 -19.43
C THR A 14 0.20 13.95 -18.42
N THR A 15 0.70 14.87 -17.60
CA THR A 15 1.56 14.53 -16.45
C THR A 15 0.74 14.50 -15.15
N ARG A 16 1.17 13.68 -14.22
CA ARG A 16 0.57 13.55 -12.89
C ARG A 16 1.50 14.16 -11.86
N PHE A 17 0.99 15.15 -11.10
CA PHE A 17 1.74 15.87 -10.08
C PHE A 17 1.20 15.54 -8.69
N ALA A 18 2.09 15.19 -7.77
CA ALA A 18 1.76 15.03 -6.37
C ALA A 18 1.94 16.39 -5.64
N VAL A 19 0.88 16.83 -4.97
CA VAL A 19 0.85 18.04 -4.12
C VAL A 19 0.39 17.59 -2.74
N VAL A 20 1.32 17.10 -1.96
CA VAL A 20 1.06 16.48 -0.66
C VAL A 20 1.52 17.40 0.49
N PRO A 21 0.91 17.29 1.68
CA PRO A 21 1.40 18.00 2.87
C PRO A 21 2.77 17.45 3.29
N ASN A 22 3.46 18.19 4.17
CA ASN A 22 4.66 17.69 4.82
C ASN A 22 4.33 16.46 5.68
N ASP A 23 5.31 15.56 5.79
CA ASP A 23 5.21 14.35 6.62
C ASP A 23 5.44 14.70 8.10
N ASN A 24 4.51 15.43 8.66
CA ASN A 24 4.45 15.79 10.07
C ASN A 24 3.02 16.15 10.48
N ARG A 25 2.81 16.42 11.78
CA ARG A 25 1.50 16.80 12.32
C ARG A 25 1.31 18.32 12.43
N LEU A 26 2.20 19.11 11.86
CA LEU A 26 2.13 20.58 11.96
C LEU A 26 1.18 21.14 10.92
N VAL A 27 0.22 21.92 11.37
CA VAL A 27 -0.74 22.62 10.51
C VAL A 27 -0.46 24.12 10.58
N CYS A 28 -0.30 24.76 9.42
CA CYS A 28 -0.12 26.20 9.34
C CYS A 28 -1.34 26.94 9.91
N GLN A 29 -1.09 27.78 10.92
CA GLN A 29 -2.09 28.57 11.64
C GLN A 29 -1.99 30.09 11.33
N CYS A 30 -1.33 30.48 10.23
CA CYS A 30 -1.32 31.88 9.81
C CYS A 30 -2.73 32.37 9.41
N ALA A 31 -2.92 33.68 9.41
CA ALA A 31 -4.23 34.28 9.09
C ALA A 31 -4.80 33.79 7.76
N ALA A 32 -3.97 33.64 6.71
CA ALA A 32 -4.40 33.18 5.40
C ALA A 32 -4.88 31.72 5.40
N CYS A 33 -4.20 30.81 6.12
CA CYS A 33 -4.60 29.41 6.23
C CYS A 33 -5.84 29.25 7.12
N LYS A 34 -5.94 29.99 8.21
CA LYS A 34 -7.16 30.02 9.06
C LYS A 34 -8.36 30.54 8.29
N ALA A 35 -8.20 31.58 7.47
CA ALA A 35 -9.27 32.11 6.63
C ALA A 35 -9.76 31.10 5.58
N LYS A 36 -8.95 30.10 5.22
CA LYS A 36 -9.36 28.96 4.36
C LYS A 36 -10.06 27.84 5.15
N GLY A 37 -10.06 27.90 6.47
CA GLY A 37 -10.69 26.90 7.33
C GLY A 37 -9.74 25.90 7.98
N ASN A 38 -8.41 26.12 7.95
CA ASN A 38 -7.48 25.26 8.69
C ASN A 38 -7.81 25.26 10.17
N THR A 39 -7.75 24.08 10.79
CA THR A 39 -7.82 23.88 12.23
C THR A 39 -6.45 23.41 12.75
N PRO A 40 -6.20 23.37 14.06
CA PRO A 40 -4.96 22.80 14.58
C PRO A 40 -4.70 21.33 14.14
N GLN A 41 -5.75 20.60 13.77
CA GLN A 41 -5.68 19.18 13.39
C GLN A 41 -5.81 18.93 11.89
N SER A 42 -6.27 19.92 11.10
CA SER A 42 -6.55 19.72 9.68
C SER A 42 -6.00 20.83 8.81
N ALA A 43 -5.15 20.46 7.87
CA ALA A 43 -4.63 21.30 6.79
C ALA A 43 -5.44 21.15 5.48
N THR A 44 -6.43 20.26 5.44
CA THR A 44 -7.21 19.96 4.24
C THR A 44 -7.72 21.22 3.52
N PRO A 45 -8.29 22.22 4.21
CA PRO A 45 -8.83 23.39 3.51
C PRO A 45 -7.78 24.20 2.73
N ALA A 46 -6.60 24.41 3.31
CA ALA A 46 -5.54 25.16 2.63
C ALA A 46 -4.88 24.32 1.52
N VAL A 47 -4.69 23.02 1.72
CA VAL A 47 -4.10 22.11 0.73
C VAL A 47 -5.06 21.96 -0.47
N THR A 48 -6.35 21.74 -0.23
CA THR A 48 -7.34 21.64 -1.31
C THR A 48 -7.49 22.96 -2.07
N ALA A 49 -7.48 24.11 -1.41
CA ALA A 49 -7.50 25.40 -2.08
C ALA A 49 -6.28 25.61 -3.00
N LEU A 50 -5.09 25.12 -2.61
CA LEU A 50 -3.91 25.17 -3.46
C LEU A 50 -4.06 24.26 -4.67
N ILE A 51 -4.44 22.99 -4.45
CA ILE A 51 -4.53 22.01 -5.53
C ILE A 51 -5.64 22.37 -6.53
N GLU A 52 -6.75 22.92 -6.06
CA GLU A 52 -7.82 23.43 -6.94
C GLU A 52 -7.36 24.58 -7.84
N ARG A 53 -6.57 25.49 -7.28
CA ARG A 53 -6.00 26.61 -8.06
C ARG A 53 -5.08 26.08 -9.16
N LEU A 54 -4.25 25.08 -8.85
CA LEU A 54 -3.39 24.42 -9.83
C LEU A 54 -4.23 23.68 -10.88
N ALA A 55 -5.20 22.91 -10.46
CA ALA A 55 -6.06 22.11 -11.33
C ALA A 55 -6.85 22.98 -12.33
N ARG A 56 -7.37 24.12 -11.88
CA ARG A 56 -8.09 25.07 -12.74
C ARG A 56 -7.15 25.82 -13.70
N ARG A 57 -5.91 26.09 -13.25
CA ARG A 57 -4.91 26.79 -14.09
C ARG A 57 -4.36 25.88 -15.19
N PHE A 58 -4.29 24.57 -14.93
CA PHE A 58 -3.72 23.56 -15.81
C PHE A 58 -4.73 22.41 -16.03
N PRO A 59 -5.79 22.61 -16.79
CA PRO A 59 -6.91 21.66 -16.90
C PRO A 59 -6.53 20.35 -17.58
N HIS A 60 -5.46 20.31 -18.38
CA HIS A 60 -4.97 19.12 -19.06
C HIS A 60 -4.01 18.28 -18.21
N GLN A 61 -3.54 18.81 -17.09
CA GLN A 61 -2.68 18.10 -16.14
C GLN A 61 -3.51 17.50 -15.01
N LYS A 62 -2.97 16.49 -14.31
CA LYS A 62 -3.60 15.83 -13.17
C LYS A 62 -2.83 16.11 -11.90
N PHE A 63 -3.54 16.39 -10.83
CA PHE A 63 -2.98 16.74 -9.53
C PHE A 63 -3.49 15.77 -8.48
N PHE A 64 -2.61 15.29 -7.64
CA PHE A 64 -2.95 14.35 -6.57
C PHE A 64 -2.50 14.89 -5.23
N THR A 65 -3.34 14.74 -4.21
CA THR A 65 -2.96 14.94 -2.82
C THR A 65 -3.07 13.62 -2.05
N SER A 66 -2.66 13.62 -0.78
CA SER A 66 -2.84 12.46 0.10
C SER A 66 -3.88 12.77 1.19
N ALA A 67 -4.70 11.79 1.53
CA ALA A 67 -5.51 11.78 2.74
C ALA A 67 -4.70 11.08 3.84
N TYR A 68 -3.79 11.85 4.46
CA TYR A 68 -2.83 11.35 5.43
C TYR A 68 -2.54 12.39 6.50
N SER A 69 -2.35 11.98 7.75
CA SER A 69 -2.01 12.87 8.86
C SER A 69 -2.93 14.09 8.92
N THR A 70 -2.43 15.28 8.61
CA THR A 70 -3.17 16.54 8.69
C THR A 70 -4.21 16.76 7.58
N THR A 71 -4.23 15.91 6.56
CA THR A 71 -5.17 15.97 5.42
C THR A 71 -6.12 14.78 5.34
N ARG A 72 -6.28 14.00 6.42
CA ARG A 72 -7.19 12.84 6.47
C ARG A 72 -8.64 13.18 6.18
N THR A 73 -9.12 14.28 6.75
CA THR A 73 -10.51 14.71 6.60
C THR A 73 -10.75 15.20 5.19
N ALA A 74 -11.76 14.68 4.53
CA ALA A 74 -12.16 15.12 3.20
C ALA A 74 -12.70 16.57 3.23
N PRO A 75 -12.56 17.34 2.13
CA PRO A 75 -13.19 18.66 2.03
C PRO A 75 -14.71 18.52 1.95
N THR A 76 -15.42 19.61 2.26
CA THR A 76 -16.89 19.63 2.25
C THR A 76 -17.50 19.95 0.87
N HIS A 77 -16.66 20.14 -0.15
CA HIS A 77 -17.08 20.51 -1.49
C HIS A 77 -16.37 19.62 -2.54
N ARG A 78 -16.93 19.56 -3.73
CA ARG A 78 -16.40 18.76 -4.84
C ARG A 78 -15.15 19.42 -5.42
N LEU A 79 -14.10 18.64 -5.59
CA LEU A 79 -12.86 19.03 -6.24
C LEU A 79 -12.99 18.94 -7.78
N PRO A 80 -12.17 19.69 -8.54
CA PRO A 80 -12.10 19.57 -9.98
C PRO A 80 -11.81 18.15 -10.47
N ASP A 81 -12.32 17.77 -11.64
CA ASP A 81 -12.22 16.39 -12.16
C ASP A 81 -10.79 15.93 -12.47
N ASN A 82 -9.84 16.86 -12.61
CA ASN A 82 -8.43 16.56 -12.78
C ASN A 82 -7.66 16.47 -11.46
N VAL A 83 -8.37 16.49 -10.32
CA VAL A 83 -7.80 16.24 -8.98
C VAL A 83 -8.07 14.80 -8.56
N GLY A 84 -7.09 14.15 -7.93
CA GLY A 84 -7.18 12.85 -7.31
C GLY A 84 -6.66 12.88 -5.87
N VAL A 85 -6.97 11.83 -5.13
CA VAL A 85 -6.48 11.63 -3.76
C VAL A 85 -5.96 10.21 -3.56
N MET A 86 -4.88 10.08 -2.82
CA MET A 86 -4.39 8.80 -2.29
C MET A 86 -4.70 8.73 -0.80
N VAL A 87 -5.63 7.85 -0.41
CA VAL A 87 -5.99 7.62 0.99
C VAL A 87 -4.99 6.67 1.61
N SER A 88 -4.35 7.09 2.69
CA SER A 88 -3.34 6.28 3.38
C SER A 88 -3.99 5.16 4.19
N ALA A 89 -3.54 3.94 3.98
CA ALA A 89 -3.92 2.75 4.74
C ALA A 89 -2.89 2.39 5.84
N ILE A 90 -2.02 3.33 6.24
CA ILE A 90 -0.95 3.08 7.22
C ILE A 90 -1.45 2.55 8.57
N ASP A 91 -2.66 2.92 8.97
CA ASP A 91 -3.25 2.46 10.23
C ASP A 91 -4.01 1.13 10.08
N MET A 92 -4.04 0.54 8.89
CA MET A 92 -4.72 -0.73 8.66
C MET A 92 -3.74 -1.87 8.96
N PRO A 93 -3.99 -2.70 9.98
CA PRO A 93 -3.05 -3.75 10.35
C PRO A 93 -3.00 -4.85 9.28
N MET A 94 -1.82 -5.42 9.06
CA MET A 94 -1.62 -6.65 8.28
C MET A 94 -1.97 -7.84 9.19
N ALA A 95 -3.26 -8.14 9.33
CA ALA A 95 -3.80 -9.02 10.34
C ALA A 95 -4.98 -9.83 9.82
N PRO A 96 -5.36 -10.92 10.53
CA PRO A 96 -6.61 -11.63 10.28
C PRO A 96 -7.82 -10.69 10.27
N GLU A 97 -8.82 -11.00 9.47
CA GLU A 97 -9.98 -10.14 9.22
C GLU A 97 -10.64 -9.62 10.51
N ALA A 98 -10.85 -10.50 11.48
CA ALA A 98 -11.42 -10.11 12.76
C ALA A 98 -10.60 -9.05 13.52
N SER A 99 -9.26 -9.13 13.45
CA SER A 99 -8.36 -8.17 14.08
C SER A 99 -8.21 -6.88 13.26
N ALA A 100 -8.43 -6.97 11.95
CA ALA A 100 -8.36 -5.84 11.03
C ALA A 100 -9.68 -5.05 10.93
N ALA A 101 -10.79 -5.54 11.45
CA ALA A 101 -12.14 -5.00 11.25
C ALA A 101 -12.23 -3.49 11.54
N LYS A 102 -11.69 -3.03 12.66
CA LYS A 102 -11.69 -1.60 13.00
C LYS A 102 -10.88 -0.74 12.02
N GLY A 103 -9.77 -1.28 11.52
CA GLY A 103 -8.96 -0.62 10.50
C GLY A 103 -9.72 -0.53 9.17
N HIS A 104 -10.43 -1.59 8.78
CA HIS A 104 -11.29 -1.61 7.61
C HIS A 104 -12.40 -0.57 7.70
N GLU A 105 -13.16 -0.54 8.80
CA GLU A 105 -14.22 0.46 9.02
C GLU A 105 -13.69 1.90 8.92
N THR A 106 -12.53 2.17 9.52
CA THR A 106 -11.90 3.48 9.48
C THR A 106 -11.48 3.88 8.07
N LEU A 107 -10.81 2.99 7.34
CA LEU A 107 -10.39 3.25 5.97
C LEU A 107 -11.57 3.38 5.02
N GLU A 108 -12.59 2.52 5.16
CA GLU A 108 -13.84 2.60 4.40
C GLU A 108 -14.51 3.96 4.57
N ALA A 109 -14.66 4.43 5.81
CA ALA A 109 -15.25 5.74 6.09
C ALA A 109 -14.46 6.88 5.42
N GLN A 110 -13.12 6.83 5.47
CA GLN A 110 -12.27 7.81 4.81
C GLN A 110 -12.41 7.75 3.28
N VAL A 111 -12.33 6.57 2.68
CA VAL A 111 -12.48 6.39 1.23
C VAL A 111 -13.83 6.92 0.77
N LYS A 112 -14.92 6.53 1.44
CA LYS A 112 -16.29 7.00 1.11
C LYS A 112 -16.43 8.52 1.22
N ALA A 113 -15.85 9.14 2.26
CA ALA A 113 -15.88 10.59 2.41
C ALA A 113 -15.15 11.30 1.25
N TRP A 114 -14.00 10.80 0.85
CA TRP A 114 -13.25 11.35 -0.28
C TRP A 114 -13.93 11.08 -1.63
N GLN A 115 -14.61 9.94 -1.81
CA GLN A 115 -15.39 9.64 -3.02
C GLN A 115 -16.55 10.62 -3.25
N GLN A 116 -17.11 11.22 -2.20
CA GLN A 116 -18.12 12.26 -2.33
C GLN A 116 -17.56 13.56 -2.93
N CYS A 117 -16.27 13.84 -2.71
CA CYS A 117 -15.61 15.08 -3.12
C CYS A 117 -14.75 14.91 -4.37
N CYS A 118 -14.29 13.69 -4.67
CA CYS A 118 -13.31 13.40 -5.70
C CYS A 118 -13.65 12.11 -6.43
N SER A 119 -13.62 12.12 -7.76
CA SER A 119 -13.88 10.94 -8.58
C SER A 119 -12.68 10.00 -8.72
N ARG A 120 -11.49 10.45 -8.33
CA ARG A 120 -10.21 9.73 -8.49
C ARG A 120 -9.62 9.42 -7.12
N VAL A 121 -10.16 8.40 -6.46
CA VAL A 121 -9.68 7.93 -5.16
C VAL A 121 -8.84 6.69 -5.35
N TYR A 122 -7.63 6.73 -4.83
CA TYR A 122 -6.65 5.65 -4.79
C TYR A 122 -6.32 5.35 -3.34
N VAL A 123 -5.74 4.18 -3.08
CA VAL A 123 -5.20 3.83 -1.76
C VAL A 123 -3.67 3.79 -1.83
N TRP A 124 -3.04 4.34 -0.80
CA TRP A 124 -1.62 4.19 -0.52
C TRP A 124 -1.49 3.17 0.61
N ASP A 125 -1.01 2.00 0.28
CA ASP A 125 -0.88 0.89 1.23
C ASP A 125 0.56 0.44 1.45
N TYR A 126 0.73 -0.36 2.48
CA TYR A 126 2.00 -0.89 2.97
C TYR A 126 1.84 -2.40 3.11
N MET A 127 2.58 -3.16 2.31
CA MET A 127 2.47 -4.63 2.27
C MET A 127 3.81 -5.31 2.57
N ARG A 128 4.68 -4.63 3.34
CA ARG A 128 6.03 -5.11 3.68
C ARG A 128 6.42 -4.65 5.09
N ASN A 129 7.42 -5.32 5.65
CA ASN A 129 8.18 -4.82 6.79
C ASN A 129 9.18 -3.76 6.31
N PHE A 130 9.39 -2.71 7.10
CA PHE A 130 10.26 -1.57 6.76
C PHE A 130 11.53 -1.48 7.61
N ASP A 131 11.70 -2.29 8.65
CA ASP A 131 12.87 -2.27 9.51
C ASP A 131 13.86 -3.40 9.18
N ASP A 132 13.37 -4.62 8.97
CA ASP A 132 14.18 -5.79 8.72
C ASP A 132 13.72 -6.52 7.45
N TYR A 133 14.42 -6.27 6.37
CA TYR A 133 14.13 -6.88 5.08
C TYR A 133 14.61 -8.33 4.95
N LEU A 134 15.45 -8.82 5.86
CA LEU A 134 15.97 -10.18 5.83
C LEU A 134 15.07 -11.18 6.56
N THR A 135 14.22 -10.72 7.45
CA THR A 135 13.21 -11.58 8.08
C THR A 135 12.09 -11.89 7.07
N PRO A 136 11.79 -13.18 6.80
CA PRO A 136 10.68 -13.56 5.93
C PRO A 136 9.35 -12.95 6.39
N TYR A 137 8.65 -12.29 5.47
CA TYR A 137 7.39 -11.60 5.73
C TYR A 137 6.27 -12.20 4.85
N PRO A 138 5.72 -13.38 5.22
CA PRO A 138 4.71 -14.06 4.44
C PRO A 138 3.35 -13.36 4.58
N CYS A 139 2.85 -12.78 3.49
CA CYS A 139 1.67 -11.91 3.54
C CYS A 139 0.70 -12.05 2.35
N LEU A 140 0.79 -13.15 1.57
CA LEU A 140 0.00 -13.29 0.34
C LEU A 140 -1.51 -13.28 0.59
N HIS A 141 -1.97 -13.95 1.64
CA HIS A 141 -3.39 -13.99 1.98
C HIS A 141 -3.89 -12.64 2.51
N HIS A 142 -3.06 -11.96 3.30
CA HIS A 142 -3.37 -10.60 3.74
C HIS A 142 -3.42 -9.62 2.55
N MET A 143 -2.48 -9.74 1.60
CA MET A 143 -2.50 -8.96 0.35
C MET A 143 -3.79 -9.20 -0.44
N GLN A 144 -4.19 -10.46 -0.61
CA GLN A 144 -5.42 -10.81 -1.31
C GLN A 144 -6.65 -10.20 -0.63
N SER A 145 -6.78 -10.36 0.69
CA SER A 145 -7.89 -9.81 1.47
C SER A 145 -7.99 -8.29 1.30
N ARG A 146 -6.86 -7.59 1.38
CA ARG A 146 -6.80 -6.14 1.19
C ARG A 146 -7.19 -5.71 -0.23
N LEU A 147 -6.68 -6.38 -1.25
CA LEU A 147 -6.98 -6.02 -2.63
C LEU A 147 -8.45 -6.29 -2.99
N ARG A 148 -9.06 -7.34 -2.42
CA ARG A 148 -10.51 -7.56 -2.50
C ARG A 148 -11.29 -6.43 -1.85
N PHE A 149 -10.90 -6.05 -0.64
CA PHE A 149 -11.51 -4.94 0.09
C PHE A 149 -11.42 -3.61 -0.71
N TYR A 150 -10.26 -3.30 -1.30
CA TYR A 150 -10.10 -2.09 -2.13
C TYR A 150 -10.94 -2.13 -3.41
N ARG A 151 -11.02 -3.29 -4.07
CA ARG A 151 -11.92 -3.49 -5.21
C ARG A 151 -13.37 -3.20 -4.82
N ASP A 152 -13.81 -3.77 -3.71
CA ASP A 152 -15.20 -3.66 -3.24
C ASP A 152 -15.54 -2.23 -2.79
N LEU A 153 -14.55 -1.47 -2.31
CA LEU A 153 -14.68 -0.02 -2.08
C LEU A 153 -14.72 0.82 -3.37
N GLY A 154 -14.42 0.23 -4.52
CA GLY A 154 -14.45 0.93 -5.80
C GLY A 154 -13.33 1.97 -5.99
N VAL A 155 -12.19 1.81 -5.31
CA VAL A 155 -11.00 2.64 -5.55
C VAL A 155 -10.45 2.42 -6.96
N LYS A 156 -9.78 3.43 -7.51
CA LYS A 156 -9.31 3.41 -8.91
C LYS A 156 -7.95 2.76 -9.09
N GLY A 157 -7.26 2.47 -8.00
CA GLY A 157 -5.97 1.82 -8.00
C GLY A 157 -5.30 1.91 -6.64
N VAL A 158 -4.17 1.24 -6.53
CA VAL A 158 -3.39 1.16 -5.30
C VAL A 158 -1.95 1.57 -5.60
N PHE A 159 -1.37 2.40 -4.74
CA PHE A 159 0.06 2.59 -4.65
C PHE A 159 0.57 1.76 -3.47
N LEU A 160 1.46 0.84 -3.76
CA LEU A 160 2.03 -0.04 -2.75
C LEU A 160 3.41 0.49 -2.37
N ASN A 161 3.47 1.10 -1.18
CA ASN A 161 4.74 1.45 -0.58
C ASN A 161 5.32 0.19 0.04
N GLY A 162 6.39 -0.26 -0.51
CA GLY A 162 7.08 -1.44 -0.06
C GLY A 162 8.51 -1.31 -0.50
N SER A 163 9.34 -1.87 0.27
CA SER A 163 10.68 -2.16 -0.16
C SER A 163 10.86 -3.64 0.09
N GLY A 164 11.77 -4.20 -0.17
CA GLY A 164 12.23 -5.53 -0.07
C GLY A 164 13.45 -5.54 -0.89
N TYR A 165 13.48 -4.66 -1.83
CA TYR A 165 14.53 -4.69 -2.82
C TYR A 165 14.74 -6.15 -3.29
N ASP A 166 15.72 -6.42 -4.08
CA ASP A 166 15.95 -7.77 -4.64
C ASP A 166 16.51 -8.80 -3.64
N TYR A 167 16.70 -8.42 -2.37
CA TYR A 167 17.33 -9.29 -1.36
C TYR A 167 16.41 -9.72 -0.22
N ALA A 168 15.17 -9.27 -0.16
CA ALA A 168 14.24 -9.75 0.85
C ALA A 168 13.81 -11.19 0.54
N PRO A 169 13.78 -12.09 1.53
CA PRO A 169 13.37 -13.47 1.33
C PRO A 169 11.95 -13.55 0.76
N PHE A 170 11.80 -14.33 -0.32
CA PHE A 170 10.52 -14.54 -1.01
C PHE A 170 9.91 -13.30 -1.67
N ASP A 171 10.66 -12.22 -1.82
CA ASP A 171 10.17 -10.99 -2.47
C ASP A 171 9.75 -11.24 -3.92
N ASP A 172 10.44 -12.10 -4.61
CA ASP A 172 10.18 -12.51 -5.97
C ASP A 172 8.79 -13.17 -6.14
N VAL A 173 8.47 -14.19 -5.35
CA VAL A 173 7.15 -14.84 -5.39
C VAL A 173 6.05 -13.89 -4.92
N GLN A 174 6.31 -13.07 -3.92
CA GLN A 174 5.35 -12.08 -3.43
C GLN A 174 5.05 -11.03 -4.51
N THR A 175 6.07 -10.55 -5.20
CA THR A 175 5.90 -9.60 -6.32
C THR A 175 5.14 -10.24 -7.49
N TYR A 176 5.46 -11.49 -7.83
CA TYR A 176 4.74 -12.23 -8.87
C TYR A 176 3.26 -12.41 -8.52
N VAL A 177 2.95 -12.88 -7.31
CA VAL A 177 1.57 -13.10 -6.87
C VAL A 177 0.82 -11.77 -6.77
N LEU A 178 1.47 -10.72 -6.26
CA LEU A 178 0.89 -9.38 -6.20
C LEU A 178 0.49 -8.88 -7.59
N ALA A 179 1.34 -9.06 -8.60
CA ALA A 179 1.01 -8.67 -9.99
C ALA A 179 -0.24 -9.42 -10.50
N GLN A 180 -0.38 -10.70 -10.18
CA GLN A 180 -1.58 -11.47 -10.54
C GLN A 180 -2.84 -11.01 -9.77
N LEU A 181 -2.69 -10.71 -8.48
CA LEU A 181 -3.78 -10.19 -7.65
C LEU A 181 -4.26 -8.81 -8.09
N LEU A 182 -3.39 -7.96 -8.62
CA LEU A 182 -3.76 -6.66 -9.19
C LEU A 182 -4.59 -6.80 -10.48
N ILE A 183 -4.44 -7.92 -11.20
CA ILE A 183 -5.27 -8.24 -12.37
C ILE A 183 -6.59 -8.88 -11.93
N ASN A 184 -6.51 -9.85 -11.04
CA ASN A 184 -7.67 -10.56 -10.50
C ASN A 184 -7.44 -10.92 -9.02
N PRO A 185 -8.08 -10.23 -8.07
CA PRO A 185 -7.90 -10.51 -6.64
C PRO A 185 -8.53 -11.83 -6.18
N ASP A 186 -9.22 -12.54 -7.05
CA ASP A 186 -9.89 -13.81 -6.72
C ASP A 186 -9.14 -15.06 -7.21
N ILE A 187 -7.86 -14.92 -7.60
CA ILE A 187 -7.03 -16.06 -7.96
C ILE A 187 -6.81 -17.02 -6.79
N ASP A 188 -6.55 -18.28 -7.11
CA ASP A 188 -6.00 -19.24 -6.17
C ASP A 188 -4.52 -18.93 -5.91
N ILE A 189 -4.24 -18.36 -4.73
CA ILE A 189 -2.89 -17.95 -4.31
C ILE A 189 -1.95 -19.14 -4.25
N GLU A 190 -2.40 -20.26 -3.67
CA GLU A 190 -1.58 -21.45 -3.49
C GLU A 190 -1.14 -22.02 -4.84
N ALA A 191 -2.08 -22.16 -5.77
CA ALA A 191 -1.77 -22.61 -7.13
C ALA A 191 -0.87 -21.60 -7.86
N CYS A 192 -1.06 -20.30 -7.63
CA CYS A 192 -0.26 -19.25 -8.25
C CYS A 192 1.20 -19.28 -7.75
N ALA A 193 1.40 -19.34 -6.43
CA ALA A 193 2.72 -19.42 -5.83
C ALA A 193 3.44 -20.73 -6.20
N SER A 194 2.72 -21.86 -6.20
CA SER A 194 3.28 -23.15 -6.60
C SER A 194 3.80 -23.16 -8.03
N ARG A 195 3.05 -22.57 -8.98
CA ARG A 195 3.50 -22.42 -10.37
C ARG A 195 4.77 -21.56 -10.47
N TYR A 196 4.82 -20.47 -9.69
CA TYR A 196 6.02 -19.63 -9.66
C TYR A 196 7.24 -20.41 -9.19
N PHE A 197 7.16 -21.07 -8.02
CA PHE A 197 8.27 -21.84 -7.48
C PHE A 197 8.75 -22.95 -8.44
N ALA A 198 7.82 -23.68 -9.04
CA ALA A 198 8.15 -24.74 -9.99
C ALA A 198 8.87 -24.20 -11.26
N SER A 199 8.50 -23.01 -11.70
CA SER A 199 9.09 -22.39 -12.88
C SER A 199 10.42 -21.71 -12.60
N ALA A 200 10.50 -20.94 -11.51
CA ALA A 200 11.69 -20.16 -11.16
C ALA A 200 12.81 -21.01 -10.57
N TYR A 201 12.45 -22.09 -9.86
CA TYR A 201 13.38 -22.95 -9.15
C TYR A 201 13.18 -24.43 -9.49
N PRO A 202 13.56 -24.91 -10.70
CA PRO A 202 13.25 -26.27 -11.15
C PRO A 202 13.75 -27.40 -10.25
N LYS A 203 14.86 -27.20 -9.53
CA LYS A 203 15.41 -28.20 -8.61
C LYS A 203 14.86 -28.12 -7.18
N THR A 204 14.63 -26.91 -6.69
CA THR A 204 14.36 -26.64 -5.27
C THR A 204 12.99 -26.02 -5.03
N GLY A 205 12.24 -25.70 -6.08
CA GLY A 205 10.96 -25.00 -5.99
C GLY A 205 9.91 -25.69 -5.14
N GLN A 206 9.89 -27.03 -5.15
CA GLN A 206 8.98 -27.78 -4.25
C GLN A 206 9.32 -27.52 -2.77
N LEU A 207 10.60 -27.57 -2.41
CA LEU A 207 11.05 -27.34 -1.02
C LEU A 207 10.79 -25.88 -0.59
N LEU A 208 11.10 -24.93 -1.48
CA LEU A 208 10.80 -23.51 -1.25
C LEU A 208 9.30 -23.26 -1.05
N GLY A 209 8.48 -23.81 -1.94
CA GLY A 209 7.03 -23.67 -1.87
C GLY A 209 6.40 -24.30 -0.63
N ASP A 210 6.89 -25.48 -0.23
CA ASP A 210 6.38 -26.15 0.97
C ASP A 210 6.76 -25.40 2.24
N TYR A 211 7.98 -24.87 2.32
CA TYR A 211 8.39 -24.04 3.43
C TYR A 211 7.62 -22.70 3.46
N TYR A 212 7.50 -22.02 2.31
CA TYR A 212 6.77 -20.76 2.22
C TYR A 212 5.31 -20.95 2.63
N ARG A 213 4.63 -21.99 2.14
CA ARG A 213 3.24 -22.31 2.51
C ARG A 213 3.09 -22.49 4.02
N LYS A 214 4.06 -23.14 4.67
CA LYS A 214 4.03 -23.37 6.11
C LYS A 214 4.08 -22.06 6.90
N ILE A 215 5.03 -21.19 6.58
CA ILE A 215 5.14 -19.90 7.28
C ILE A 215 3.95 -18.97 6.95
N GLU A 216 3.41 -19.04 5.75
CA GLU A 216 2.22 -18.30 5.35
C GLU A 216 0.97 -18.75 6.14
N GLN A 217 0.80 -20.04 6.39
CA GLN A 217 -0.30 -20.58 7.21
C GLN A 217 -0.25 -20.09 8.65
N GLU A 218 0.93 -19.98 9.24
CA GLU A 218 1.09 -19.41 10.58
C GLU A 218 0.85 -17.90 10.57
N ALA A 219 1.38 -17.20 9.56
CA ALA A 219 1.21 -15.76 9.40
C ALA A 219 -0.25 -15.33 9.23
N GLN A 220 -1.09 -16.14 8.59
CA GLN A 220 -2.53 -15.86 8.45
C GLN A 220 -3.25 -15.70 9.79
N ARG A 221 -2.71 -16.29 10.86
CA ARG A 221 -3.27 -16.23 12.21
C ARG A 221 -2.68 -15.10 13.05
N ALA A 222 -1.67 -14.42 12.53
CA ALA A 222 -0.90 -13.40 13.21
C ALA A 222 -1.15 -12.00 12.66
N THR A 223 -0.87 -10.99 13.47
CA THR A 223 -0.69 -9.62 12.99
C THR A 223 0.78 -9.43 12.62
N LEU A 224 1.03 -9.13 11.35
CA LEU A 224 2.37 -8.86 10.85
C LEU A 224 2.69 -7.38 11.05
N PRO A 225 3.76 -7.03 11.78
CA PRO A 225 4.12 -5.63 12.01
C PRO A 225 4.74 -5.02 10.75
N PHE A 226 4.51 -3.71 10.53
CA PHE A 226 5.23 -2.97 9.50
C PHE A 226 6.67 -2.61 9.90
N TYR A 227 6.94 -2.63 11.19
CA TYR A 227 8.24 -2.38 11.79
C TYR A 227 8.54 -3.51 12.77
N GLY A 228 9.80 -3.84 12.95
CA GLY A 228 10.24 -4.96 13.75
C GLY A 228 11.12 -5.91 12.95
N GLY A 229 11.44 -7.07 13.50
CA GLY A 229 12.36 -7.96 12.85
C GLY A 229 12.19 -9.41 13.25
N ILE A 230 13.34 -10.10 13.34
CA ILE A 230 13.37 -11.53 13.64
C ILE A 230 12.76 -11.88 15.01
N ASP A 231 12.87 -10.98 15.99
CA ASP A 231 12.35 -11.22 17.34
C ASP A 231 10.82 -11.28 17.35
N GLU A 232 10.14 -10.44 16.56
CA GLU A 232 8.69 -10.46 16.41
C GLU A 232 8.21 -11.66 15.58
N ALA A 233 9.04 -12.14 14.66
CA ALA A 233 8.72 -13.27 13.80
C ALA A 233 8.86 -14.61 14.52
N LEU A 234 9.88 -14.74 15.39
CA LEU A 234 10.14 -15.96 16.14
C LEU A 234 9.00 -16.28 17.12
N GLY A 235 8.55 -17.53 17.09
CA GLY A 235 7.43 -17.98 17.91
C GLY A 235 6.05 -17.48 17.44
N THR A 236 5.99 -16.76 16.32
CA THR A 236 4.76 -16.32 15.66
C THR A 236 4.58 -17.05 14.34
N TRP A 237 5.24 -16.62 13.27
CA TRP A 237 5.20 -17.30 11.97
C TRP A 237 6.52 -17.97 11.60
N LEU A 238 7.59 -17.71 12.35
CA LEU A 238 8.88 -18.38 12.18
C LEU A 238 9.22 -19.25 13.38
N ASP A 239 9.76 -20.43 13.09
CA ASP A 239 10.35 -21.35 14.04
C ASP A 239 11.83 -21.55 13.66
N ALA A 240 12.74 -21.19 14.57
CA ALA A 240 14.18 -21.22 14.33
C ALA A 240 14.72 -22.62 13.96
N ARG A 241 14.16 -23.68 14.57
CA ARG A 241 14.55 -25.05 14.27
C ARG A 241 14.12 -25.44 12.86
N GLN A 242 12.88 -25.19 12.52
CA GLN A 242 12.34 -25.49 11.19
C GLN A 242 13.08 -24.70 10.10
N PHE A 243 13.45 -23.46 10.39
CA PHE A 243 14.25 -22.63 9.48
C PHE A 243 15.64 -23.24 9.24
N GLY A 244 16.32 -23.71 10.32
CA GLY A 244 17.60 -24.40 10.22
C GLY A 244 17.53 -25.74 9.45
N GLU A 245 16.45 -26.53 9.67
CA GLU A 245 16.18 -27.76 8.94
C GLU A 245 15.92 -27.50 7.44
N PHE A 246 15.15 -26.45 7.12
CA PHE A 246 14.92 -26.01 5.76
C PHE A 246 16.21 -25.64 5.04
N PHE A 247 17.07 -24.81 5.64
CA PHE A 247 18.36 -24.44 5.06
C PHE A 247 19.26 -25.65 4.81
N SER A 248 19.34 -26.56 5.78
CA SER A 248 20.14 -27.78 5.63
C SER A 248 19.64 -28.68 4.51
N THR A 249 18.33 -28.72 4.28
CA THR A 249 17.71 -29.47 3.19
C THR A 249 17.97 -28.82 1.84
N MET A 250 17.86 -27.50 1.78
CA MET A 250 18.14 -26.71 0.57
C MET A 250 19.59 -26.85 0.13
N ASP A 251 20.56 -26.78 1.05
CA ASP A 251 21.99 -26.94 0.73
C ASP A 251 22.29 -28.32 0.10
N LYS A 252 21.61 -29.35 0.57
CA LYS A 252 21.73 -30.70 -0.01
C LYS A 252 21.09 -30.81 -1.40
N ALA A 253 19.95 -30.19 -1.59
CA ALA A 253 19.20 -30.28 -2.85
C ALA A 253 19.79 -29.40 -3.96
N SER A 254 20.57 -28.37 -3.62
CA SER A 254 21.22 -27.48 -4.58
C SER A 254 22.49 -28.05 -5.20
N LYS A 255 23.11 -29.04 -4.54
CA LYS A 255 24.29 -29.75 -5.01
C LYS A 255 23.95 -30.88 -5.98
#